data_2f9f0d9c94c2f328a6b8c5bffa7aa082
#
_entry.id   2f9f0d9c94c2f328a6b8c5bffa7aa082
#
_cell.length_a   1.000
_cell.length_b   1.000
_cell.length_c   1.000
_cell.angle_alpha   90.00
_cell.angle_beta   90.00
_cell.angle_gamma   90.00
#
_symmetry.space_group_name_H-M   'P 1'
#
loop_
_entity.id
_entity.type
_entity.pdbx_description
1 polymer ?
#
loop_
_entity_poly.entity_id
_entity_poly.type
_entity_poly.pdbx_seq_one_letter_code
_entity_poly.pdbx_strand_id
1 'polypeptide(L)'
;MKRNHLPLKEFINQLKSTLKGKYNAAVWPIAGITLLYLALTALLALLFTRSAMMLGYATMLIMYGMISQVLLAVVEALGILILWFLVTFGMYFVNMSILYSYQDQIKNPNLKVSATTIWKHFKHLNKNQLLRLTLYSSLFIFLWTLPLDIVAALAAKNQALVIAVRIVNFLITFWKTLEYSQAPLLYRDQQPAFLGQSMRHALTASRRFMGGKKLSFFTIEFVVSFLPMLVWGAIFGGVAYYGNYTAIYFIMYAGLIIMLLGFCAYAPVVYLATAQFYEQSKPQSPISVEDAFVKTFKPVEVLTGEAYDDAADESVAVDDSEPIVENQK
;
A
#
# COMPACT_ATOMS: atom_id res chain seq x y z
N MET A 1 -11.85 -27.93 13.96
CA MET A 1 -11.72 -26.92 12.86
C MET A 1 -10.48 -27.29 12.03
N LYS A 2 -10.63 -27.88 10.85
CA LYS A 2 -9.51 -28.10 9.95
C LYS A 2 -9.04 -26.71 9.46
N ARG A 3 -7.83 -26.32 9.84
CA ARG A 3 -7.17 -25.14 9.29
C ARG A 3 -6.88 -25.46 7.82
N ASN A 4 -7.70 -24.96 6.91
CA ASN A 4 -7.41 -25.02 5.48
C ASN A 4 -6.28 -24.03 5.19
N HIS A 5 -5.05 -24.46 5.47
CA HIS A 5 -3.88 -23.74 5.00
C HIS A 5 -3.78 -23.96 3.49
N LEU A 6 -3.80 -22.88 2.73
CA LEU A 6 -3.39 -22.91 1.33
C LEU A 6 -1.95 -23.47 1.28
N PRO A 7 -1.71 -24.60 0.62
CA PRO A 7 -0.34 -25.14 0.53
C PRO A 7 0.51 -24.14 -0.25
N LEU A 8 1.56 -23.64 0.37
CA LEU A 8 2.43 -22.59 -0.19
C LEU A 8 2.94 -22.95 -1.59
N LYS A 9 3.26 -24.23 -1.82
CA LYS A 9 3.72 -24.73 -3.13
C LYS A 9 2.66 -24.55 -4.23
N GLU A 10 1.39 -24.82 -3.91
CA GLU A 10 0.28 -24.67 -4.84
C GLU A 10 0.04 -23.19 -5.14
N PHE A 11 0.08 -22.34 -4.11
CA PHE A 11 -0.02 -20.89 -4.24
C PHE A 11 1.05 -20.35 -5.21
N ILE A 12 2.33 -20.74 -5.01
CA ILE A 12 3.44 -20.30 -5.88
C ILE A 12 3.25 -20.81 -7.31
N ASN A 13 2.79 -22.04 -7.51
CA ASN A 13 2.54 -22.58 -8.84
C ASN A 13 1.44 -21.83 -9.57
N GLN A 14 0.34 -21.49 -8.89
CA GLN A 14 -0.73 -20.69 -9.47
C GLN A 14 -0.27 -19.26 -9.77
N LEU A 15 0.54 -18.65 -8.90
CA LEU A 15 1.14 -17.34 -9.14
C LEU A 15 2.00 -17.33 -10.39
N LYS A 16 2.85 -18.34 -10.57
CA LYS A 16 3.67 -18.52 -11.78
C LYS A 16 2.81 -18.71 -13.03
N SER A 17 1.73 -19.50 -12.95
CA SER A 17 0.83 -19.74 -14.09
C SER A 17 0.09 -18.46 -14.51
N THR A 18 -0.33 -17.63 -13.54
CA THR A 18 -1.02 -16.36 -13.79
C THR A 18 -0.09 -15.33 -14.44
N LEU A 19 1.20 -15.33 -14.08
CA LEU A 19 2.20 -14.42 -14.67
C LEU A 19 2.72 -14.88 -16.03
N LYS A 20 2.63 -16.18 -16.34
CA LYS A 20 3.19 -16.74 -17.56
C LYS A 20 2.64 -16.04 -18.81
N GLY A 21 3.54 -15.48 -19.63
CA GLY A 21 3.19 -14.75 -20.86
C GLY A 21 2.61 -13.34 -20.67
N LYS A 22 2.42 -12.88 -19.42
CA LYS A 22 1.83 -11.57 -19.11
C LYS A 22 2.77 -10.65 -18.31
N TYR A 23 3.83 -11.21 -17.77
CA TYR A 23 4.77 -10.49 -16.92
C TYR A 23 5.34 -9.23 -17.58
N ASN A 24 5.78 -9.33 -18.85
CA ASN A 24 6.39 -8.22 -19.57
C ASN A 24 5.41 -7.04 -19.78
N ALA A 25 4.12 -7.32 -19.93
CA ALA A 25 3.12 -6.25 -20.08
C ALA A 25 2.93 -5.46 -18.77
N ALA A 26 3.11 -6.11 -17.62
CA ALA A 26 2.93 -5.53 -16.31
C ALA A 26 4.20 -4.86 -15.76
N VAL A 27 5.39 -5.45 -16.00
CA VAL A 27 6.64 -4.98 -15.38
C VAL A 27 7.01 -3.57 -15.80
N TRP A 28 6.92 -3.24 -17.09
CA TRP A 28 7.33 -1.94 -17.59
C TRP A 28 6.53 -0.76 -17.01
N PRO A 29 5.19 -0.77 -17.04
CA PRO A 29 4.42 0.32 -16.46
C PRO A 29 4.61 0.41 -14.94
N ILE A 30 4.65 -0.71 -14.23
CA ILE A 30 4.82 -0.73 -12.78
C ILE A 30 6.23 -0.23 -12.40
N ALA A 31 7.27 -0.71 -13.07
CA ALA A 31 8.63 -0.25 -12.85
C ALA A 31 8.81 1.24 -13.17
N GLY A 32 8.26 1.72 -14.28
CA GLY A 32 8.32 3.13 -14.66
C GLY A 32 7.64 4.04 -13.63
N ILE A 33 6.45 3.68 -13.17
CA ILE A 33 5.73 4.42 -12.12
C ILE A 33 6.51 4.41 -10.80
N THR A 34 7.04 3.24 -10.40
CA THR A 34 7.81 3.10 -9.16
C THR A 34 9.10 3.93 -9.21
N LEU A 35 9.83 3.91 -10.34
CA LEU A 35 11.03 4.72 -10.53
C LEU A 35 10.72 6.22 -10.50
N LEU A 36 9.64 6.65 -11.15
CA LEU A 36 9.20 8.04 -11.11
C LEU A 36 8.88 8.48 -9.67
N TYR A 37 8.14 7.66 -8.93
CA TYR A 37 7.83 7.93 -7.53
C TYR A 37 9.10 8.04 -6.67
N LEU A 38 10.05 7.13 -6.83
CA LEU A 38 11.31 7.15 -6.11
C LEU A 38 12.16 8.38 -6.46
N ALA A 39 12.20 8.77 -7.74
CA ALA A 39 12.90 9.98 -8.16
C ALA A 39 12.26 11.24 -7.55
N LEU A 40 10.93 11.34 -7.57
CA LEU A 40 10.21 12.47 -6.97
C LEU A 40 10.43 12.53 -5.45
N THR A 41 10.31 11.40 -4.74
CA THR A 41 10.52 11.36 -3.29
C THR A 41 11.97 11.66 -2.91
N ALA A 42 12.96 11.20 -3.68
CA ALA A 42 14.36 11.53 -3.48
C ALA A 42 14.61 13.04 -3.68
N LEU A 43 14.04 13.63 -4.72
CA LEU A 43 14.14 15.09 -4.95
C LEU A 43 13.52 15.87 -3.79
N LEU A 44 12.32 15.50 -3.35
CA LEU A 44 11.66 16.15 -2.22
C LEU A 44 12.45 15.98 -0.91
N ALA A 45 13.06 14.80 -0.69
CA ALA A 45 13.93 14.57 0.47
C ALA A 45 15.17 15.48 0.45
N LEU A 46 15.81 15.65 -0.71
CA LEU A 46 16.96 16.57 -0.85
C LEU A 46 16.56 18.02 -0.58
N LEU A 47 15.43 18.48 -1.14
CA LEU A 47 14.92 19.83 -0.91
C LEU A 47 14.55 20.04 0.57
N PHE A 48 13.89 19.07 1.19
CA PHE A 48 13.54 19.10 2.61
C PHE A 48 14.78 19.16 3.51
N THR A 49 15.81 18.36 3.21
CA THR A 49 17.08 18.37 3.96
C THR A 49 17.73 19.75 3.93
N ARG A 50 17.72 20.43 2.78
CA ARG A 50 18.22 21.79 2.66
C ARG A 50 17.45 22.76 3.57
N SER A 51 16.12 22.77 3.51
CA SER A 51 15.28 23.64 4.36
C SER A 51 15.44 23.30 5.84
N ALA A 52 15.56 22.02 6.19
CA ALA A 52 15.79 21.55 7.56
C ALA A 52 17.17 22.03 8.10
N MET A 53 18.21 22.01 7.28
CA MET A 53 19.53 22.57 7.66
C MET A 53 19.44 24.08 7.94
N MET A 54 18.73 24.85 7.10
CA MET A 54 18.50 26.28 7.34
C MET A 54 17.74 26.52 8.64
N LEU A 55 16.74 25.73 8.94
CA LEU A 55 16.01 25.78 10.21
C LEU A 55 16.87 25.38 11.41
N GLY A 56 17.80 24.44 11.23
CA GLY A 56 18.78 24.07 12.26
C GLY A 56 19.71 25.25 12.67
N TYR A 57 19.96 26.17 11.75
CA TYR A 57 20.72 27.39 12.01
C TYR A 57 19.84 28.60 12.34
N ALA A 58 18.54 28.43 12.56
CA ALA A 58 17.59 29.54 12.74
C ALA A 58 17.99 30.54 13.83
N THR A 59 18.49 30.05 14.98
CA THR A 59 18.95 30.93 16.08
C THR A 59 20.10 31.84 15.67
N MET A 60 21.09 31.31 14.94
CA MET A 60 22.19 32.10 14.40
C MET A 60 21.70 33.13 13.37
N LEU A 61 20.84 32.70 12.43
CA LEU A 61 20.28 33.58 11.40
C LEU A 61 19.48 34.73 12.00
N ILE A 62 18.72 34.48 13.05
CA ILE A 62 17.96 35.52 13.79
C ILE A 62 18.92 36.49 14.47
N MET A 63 19.99 36.01 15.11
CA MET A 63 21.01 36.86 15.74
C MET A 63 21.71 37.78 14.74
N TYR A 64 21.89 37.37 13.49
CA TYR A 64 22.44 38.17 12.40
C TYR A 64 21.38 39.01 11.66
N GLY A 65 20.17 39.11 12.16
CA GLY A 65 19.08 39.89 11.55
C GLY A 65 18.47 39.28 10.27
N MET A 66 18.76 38.00 9.98
CA MET A 66 18.31 37.30 8.77
C MET A 66 16.96 36.56 8.98
N ILE A 67 16.01 37.22 9.65
CA ILE A 67 14.69 36.65 9.98
C ILE A 67 13.92 36.20 8.72
N SER A 68 14.05 36.97 7.62
CA SER A 68 13.39 36.64 6.34
C SER A 68 13.82 35.30 5.76
N GLN A 69 15.10 34.91 5.94
CA GLN A 69 15.59 33.60 5.48
C GLN A 69 15.02 32.44 6.30
N VAL A 70 14.85 32.66 7.61
CA VAL A 70 14.18 31.64 8.48
C VAL A 70 12.73 31.47 8.09
N LEU A 71 11.99 32.55 7.89
CA LEU A 71 10.60 32.50 7.43
C LEU A 71 10.47 31.81 6.07
N LEU A 72 11.36 32.13 5.13
CA LEU A 72 11.39 31.47 3.82
C LEU A 72 11.64 29.96 3.95
N ALA A 73 12.59 29.55 4.79
CA ALA A 73 12.86 28.13 5.03
C ALA A 73 11.67 27.39 5.66
N VAL A 74 10.90 28.05 6.56
CA VAL A 74 9.66 27.48 7.12
C VAL A 74 8.61 27.27 6.03
N VAL A 75 8.35 28.29 5.21
CA VAL A 75 7.38 28.21 4.10
C VAL A 75 7.77 27.14 3.09
N GLU A 76 9.05 27.10 2.73
CA GLU A 76 9.61 26.08 1.82
C GLU A 76 9.44 24.67 2.41
N ALA A 77 9.80 24.45 3.67
CA ALA A 77 9.65 23.15 4.33
C ALA A 77 8.17 22.69 4.39
N LEU A 78 7.25 23.59 4.72
CA LEU A 78 5.82 23.30 4.73
C LEU A 78 5.31 22.97 3.32
N GLY A 79 5.71 23.73 2.30
CA GLY A 79 5.35 23.46 0.91
C GLY A 79 5.84 22.10 0.44
N ILE A 80 7.10 21.74 0.78
CA ILE A 80 7.67 20.43 0.45
C ILE A 80 6.92 19.30 1.17
N LEU A 81 6.56 19.46 2.44
CA LEU A 81 5.79 18.47 3.19
C LEU A 81 4.40 18.25 2.58
N ILE A 82 3.70 19.32 2.18
CA ILE A 82 2.41 19.22 1.49
C ILE A 82 2.57 18.47 0.16
N LEU A 83 3.59 18.83 -0.63
CA LEU A 83 3.85 18.16 -1.91
C LEU A 83 4.21 16.69 -1.71
N TRP A 84 5.01 16.37 -0.70
CA TRP A 84 5.36 14.99 -0.36
C TRP A 84 4.12 14.17 0.02
N PHE A 85 3.24 14.76 0.81
CA PHE A 85 1.95 14.17 1.14
C PHE A 85 1.13 13.87 -0.12
N LEU A 86 0.99 14.84 -1.03
CA LEU A 86 0.26 14.67 -2.29
C LEU A 86 0.87 13.57 -3.18
N VAL A 87 2.19 13.53 -3.31
CA VAL A 87 2.91 12.49 -4.08
C VAL A 87 2.69 11.11 -3.46
N THR A 88 2.75 10.99 -2.14
CA THR A 88 2.53 9.73 -1.43
C THR A 88 1.10 9.22 -1.60
N PHE A 89 0.09 10.11 -1.48
CA PHE A 89 -1.30 9.74 -1.72
C PHE A 89 -1.57 9.44 -3.20
N GLY A 90 -0.96 10.18 -4.11
CA GLY A 90 -1.01 9.87 -5.55
C GLY A 90 -0.51 8.44 -5.83
N MET A 91 0.63 8.08 -5.25
CA MET A 91 1.19 6.73 -5.39
C MET A 91 0.31 5.66 -4.74
N TYR A 92 -0.31 5.96 -3.59
CA TYR A 92 -1.28 5.05 -2.97
C TYR A 92 -2.43 4.70 -3.93
N PHE A 93 -3.03 5.70 -4.61
CA PHE A 93 -4.10 5.44 -5.58
C PHE A 93 -3.63 4.64 -6.79
N VAL A 94 -2.40 4.89 -7.25
CA VAL A 94 -1.79 4.08 -8.32
C VAL A 94 -1.59 2.64 -7.86
N ASN A 95 -1.09 2.41 -6.65
CA ASN A 95 -0.92 1.08 -6.08
C ASN A 95 -2.25 0.33 -5.98
N MET A 96 -3.34 1.01 -5.57
CA MET A 96 -4.68 0.42 -5.57
C MET A 96 -5.15 0.07 -6.98
N SER A 97 -4.88 0.93 -7.96
CA SER A 97 -5.22 0.67 -9.37
C SER A 97 -4.47 -0.54 -9.93
N ILE A 98 -3.20 -0.71 -9.56
CA ILE A 98 -2.41 -1.91 -9.92
C ILE A 98 -3.01 -3.15 -9.27
N LEU A 99 -3.32 -3.08 -7.97
CA LEU A 99 -3.89 -4.19 -7.20
C LEU A 99 -5.24 -4.63 -7.79
N TYR A 100 -6.10 -3.68 -8.16
CA TYR A 100 -7.39 -3.94 -8.80
C TYR A 100 -7.24 -4.53 -10.20
N SER A 101 -6.24 -4.09 -10.96
CA SER A 101 -5.93 -4.68 -12.27
C SER A 101 -5.52 -6.16 -12.14
N TYR A 102 -4.76 -6.50 -11.11
CA TYR A 102 -4.42 -7.91 -10.83
C TYR A 102 -5.61 -8.72 -10.35
N GLN A 103 -6.48 -8.14 -9.54
CA GLN A 103 -7.72 -8.81 -9.12
C GLN A 103 -8.58 -9.17 -10.33
N ASP A 104 -8.72 -8.27 -11.30
CA ASP A 104 -9.47 -8.53 -12.54
C ASP A 104 -8.78 -9.57 -13.41
N GLN A 105 -7.44 -9.55 -13.50
CA GLN A 105 -6.68 -10.57 -14.22
C GLN A 105 -6.87 -11.97 -13.62
N ILE A 106 -7.03 -12.09 -12.30
CA ILE A 106 -7.29 -13.38 -11.64
C ILE A 106 -8.72 -13.85 -11.96
N LYS A 107 -9.70 -12.93 -11.93
CA LYS A 107 -11.10 -13.24 -12.28
C LYS A 107 -11.25 -13.59 -13.76
N ASN A 108 -10.56 -12.89 -14.64
CA ASN A 108 -10.58 -13.05 -16.09
C ASN A 108 -9.17 -13.32 -16.64
N PRO A 109 -8.80 -14.59 -16.85
CA PRO A 109 -7.45 -14.94 -17.32
C PRO A 109 -7.04 -14.35 -18.67
N ASN A 110 -7.97 -13.85 -19.47
CA ASN A 110 -7.67 -13.21 -20.76
C ASN A 110 -7.15 -11.77 -20.60
N LEU A 111 -7.41 -11.12 -19.47
CA LEU A 111 -6.94 -9.78 -19.21
C LEU A 111 -5.44 -9.76 -18.89
N LYS A 112 -4.78 -8.67 -19.30
CA LYS A 112 -3.36 -8.40 -19.00
C LYS A 112 -3.28 -7.08 -18.23
N VAL A 113 -2.47 -7.05 -17.19
CA VAL A 113 -2.12 -5.79 -16.51
C VAL A 113 -1.19 -5.01 -17.42
N SER A 114 -1.60 -3.81 -17.80
CA SER A 114 -0.89 -2.89 -18.69
C SER A 114 -1.07 -1.45 -18.22
N ALA A 115 -0.32 -0.51 -18.79
CA ALA A 115 -0.47 0.91 -18.49
C ALA A 115 -1.91 1.40 -18.70
N THR A 116 -2.58 0.91 -19.76
CA THR A 116 -3.97 1.29 -20.09
C THR A 116 -4.97 0.77 -19.05
N THR A 117 -4.83 -0.49 -18.60
CA THR A 117 -5.71 -1.05 -17.56
C THR A 117 -5.49 -0.37 -16.21
N ILE A 118 -4.23 -0.12 -15.82
CA ILE A 118 -3.92 0.62 -14.59
C ILE A 118 -4.52 2.03 -14.65
N TRP A 119 -4.39 2.73 -15.79
CA TRP A 119 -4.94 4.07 -15.98
C TRP A 119 -6.48 4.09 -15.98
N LYS A 120 -7.11 3.07 -16.59
CA LYS A 120 -8.57 2.92 -16.53
C LYS A 120 -9.03 2.81 -15.08
N HIS A 121 -8.46 1.91 -14.29
CA HIS A 121 -8.78 1.79 -12.87
C HIS A 121 -8.51 3.09 -12.10
N PHE A 122 -7.39 3.77 -12.36
CA PHE A 122 -7.06 5.02 -11.68
C PHE A 122 -8.10 6.12 -11.93
N LYS A 123 -8.67 6.20 -13.14
CA LYS A 123 -9.74 7.16 -13.46
C LYS A 123 -11.04 6.84 -12.72
N HIS A 124 -11.43 5.57 -12.67
CA HIS A 124 -12.69 5.12 -12.07
C HIS A 124 -12.57 4.80 -10.57
N LEU A 125 -11.41 5.10 -9.97
CA LEU A 125 -11.18 4.85 -8.55
C LEU A 125 -11.93 5.87 -7.70
N ASN A 126 -12.72 5.41 -6.74
CA ASN A 126 -13.30 6.28 -5.71
C ASN A 126 -12.22 6.74 -4.71
N LYS A 127 -11.50 7.79 -5.10
CA LYS A 127 -10.34 8.31 -4.37
C LYS A 127 -10.71 8.80 -2.96
N ASN A 128 -11.88 9.42 -2.82
CA ASN A 128 -12.36 9.94 -1.54
C ASN A 128 -12.59 8.80 -0.54
N GLN A 129 -13.24 7.74 -0.95
CA GLN A 129 -13.52 6.60 -0.07
C GLN A 129 -12.25 5.84 0.29
N LEU A 130 -11.34 5.64 -0.67
CA LEU A 130 -10.05 5.02 -0.40
C LEU A 130 -9.18 5.86 0.52
N LEU A 131 -9.20 7.19 0.36
CA LEU A 131 -8.53 8.11 1.29
C LEU A 131 -9.09 7.96 2.70
N ARG A 132 -10.42 7.98 2.85
CA ARG A 132 -11.08 7.75 4.14
C ARG A 132 -10.69 6.40 4.73
N LEU A 133 -10.70 5.33 3.94
CA LEU A 133 -10.30 3.99 4.39
C LEU A 133 -8.88 3.97 4.95
N THR A 134 -7.93 4.59 4.24
CA THR A 134 -6.53 4.68 4.68
C THR A 134 -6.39 5.54 5.94
N LEU A 135 -7.07 6.70 6.00
CA LEU A 135 -7.05 7.55 7.18
C LEU A 135 -7.62 6.85 8.40
N TYR A 136 -8.76 6.16 8.27
CA TYR A 136 -9.32 5.36 9.37
C TYR A 136 -8.39 4.23 9.80
N SER A 137 -7.77 3.52 8.84
CA SER A 137 -6.80 2.46 9.13
C SER A 137 -5.62 3.02 9.93
N SER A 138 -5.03 4.12 9.48
CA SER A 138 -3.92 4.78 10.15
C SER A 138 -4.32 5.30 11.55
N LEU A 139 -5.51 5.91 11.66
CA LEU A 139 -6.03 6.39 12.94
C LEU A 139 -6.22 5.24 13.94
N PHE A 140 -6.80 4.12 13.51
CA PHE A 140 -6.98 2.98 14.41
C PHE A 140 -5.66 2.36 14.83
N ILE A 141 -4.69 2.23 13.92
CA ILE A 141 -3.35 1.75 14.28
C ILE A 141 -2.71 2.72 15.28
N PHE A 142 -2.76 4.01 15.03
CA PHE A 142 -2.25 5.04 15.93
C PHE A 142 -2.90 4.96 17.33
N LEU A 143 -4.22 4.82 17.41
CA LEU A 143 -4.92 4.69 18.69
C LEU A 143 -4.51 3.45 19.47
N TRP A 144 -4.15 2.36 18.78
CA TRP A 144 -3.61 1.15 19.43
C TRP A 144 -2.18 1.33 19.94
N THR A 145 -1.37 2.15 19.26
CA THR A 145 0.05 2.36 19.59
C THR A 145 0.26 3.51 20.58
N LEU A 146 -0.66 4.49 20.60
CA LEU A 146 -0.56 5.69 21.43
C LEU A 146 -0.27 5.42 22.92
N PRO A 147 -0.94 4.48 23.61
CA PRO A 147 -0.63 4.21 25.01
C PRO A 147 0.82 3.75 25.22
N LEU A 148 1.35 2.95 24.28
CA LEU A 148 2.72 2.46 24.32
C LEU A 148 3.73 3.58 24.05
N ASP A 149 3.40 4.50 23.14
CA ASP A 149 4.25 5.66 22.85
C ASP A 149 4.33 6.60 24.06
N ILE A 150 3.23 6.77 24.79
CA ILE A 150 3.22 7.52 26.06
C ILE A 150 4.10 6.82 27.12
N VAL A 151 3.96 5.50 27.27
CA VAL A 151 4.80 4.73 28.21
C VAL A 151 6.28 4.83 27.82
N ALA A 152 6.62 4.73 26.54
CA ALA A 152 7.98 4.90 26.08
C ALA A 152 8.56 6.30 26.36
N ALA A 153 7.74 7.35 26.23
CA ALA A 153 8.13 8.72 26.52
C ALA A 153 8.38 8.91 28.04
N LEU A 154 7.50 8.39 28.89
CA LEU A 154 7.66 8.44 30.34
C LEU A 154 8.86 7.62 30.83
N ALA A 155 9.17 6.51 30.15
CA ALA A 155 10.28 5.63 30.47
C ALA A 155 11.62 6.05 29.83
N ALA A 156 11.75 7.25 29.26
CA ALA A 156 12.91 7.69 28.47
C ALA A 156 14.26 7.50 29.17
N LYS A 157 14.30 7.54 30.48
CA LYS A 157 15.54 7.31 31.30
C LYS A 157 15.96 5.82 31.39
N ASN A 158 15.06 4.88 31.08
CA ASN A 158 15.32 3.45 31.10
C ASN A 158 15.31 2.87 29.69
N GLN A 159 16.48 2.78 29.07
CA GLN A 159 16.64 2.30 27.71
C GLN A 159 16.08 0.87 27.49
N ALA A 160 16.26 -0.04 28.45
CA ALA A 160 15.77 -1.41 28.33
C ALA A 160 14.23 -1.44 28.25
N LEU A 161 13.56 -0.63 29.09
CA LEU A 161 12.11 -0.53 29.06
C LEU A 161 11.62 0.13 27.74
N VAL A 162 12.30 1.18 27.26
CA VAL A 162 11.98 1.82 25.98
C VAL A 162 12.08 0.81 24.82
N ILE A 163 13.15 0.01 24.78
CA ILE A 163 13.33 -1.02 23.74
C ILE A 163 12.21 -2.07 23.83
N ALA A 164 11.90 -2.57 25.02
CA ALA A 164 10.83 -3.54 25.22
C ALA A 164 9.47 -3.00 24.74
N VAL A 165 9.12 -1.76 25.09
CA VAL A 165 7.89 -1.10 24.65
C VAL A 165 7.87 -0.90 23.14
N ARG A 166 9.00 -0.54 22.51
CA ARG A 166 9.11 -0.40 21.06
C ARG A 166 8.90 -1.73 20.32
N ILE A 167 9.41 -2.83 20.87
CA ILE A 167 9.17 -4.17 20.32
C ILE A 167 7.68 -4.52 20.38
N VAL A 168 7.02 -4.28 21.53
CA VAL A 168 5.57 -4.54 21.66
C VAL A 168 4.76 -3.64 20.71
N ASN A 169 5.13 -2.37 20.60
CA ASN A 169 4.50 -1.42 19.66
C ASN A 169 4.62 -1.93 18.21
N PHE A 170 5.81 -2.37 17.81
CA PHE A 170 6.04 -2.95 16.47
C PHE A 170 5.16 -4.20 16.25
N LEU A 171 5.07 -5.11 17.23
CA LEU A 171 4.23 -6.31 17.10
C LEU A 171 2.74 -5.98 16.98
N ILE A 172 2.24 -4.99 17.71
CA ILE A 172 0.85 -4.54 17.62
C ILE A 172 0.59 -3.88 16.26
N THR A 173 1.46 -2.98 15.82
CA THR A 173 1.37 -2.33 14.50
C THR A 173 1.33 -3.37 13.39
N PHE A 174 2.27 -4.31 13.42
CA PHE A 174 2.35 -5.39 12.46
C PHE A 174 1.06 -6.24 12.44
N TRP A 175 0.58 -6.65 13.60
CA TRP A 175 -0.64 -7.44 13.73
C TRP A 175 -1.87 -6.70 13.18
N LYS A 176 -2.00 -5.40 13.48
CA LYS A 176 -3.10 -4.57 12.98
C LYS A 176 -3.01 -4.31 11.48
N THR A 177 -1.81 -4.14 10.95
CA THR A 177 -1.59 -4.01 9.51
C THR A 177 -2.05 -5.27 8.77
N LEU A 178 -1.77 -6.46 9.29
CA LEU A 178 -2.31 -7.71 8.72
C LEU A 178 -3.85 -7.77 8.80
N GLU A 179 -4.45 -7.26 9.88
CA GLU A 179 -5.93 -7.22 10.02
C GLU A 179 -6.59 -6.35 8.96
N TYR A 180 -6.00 -5.23 8.60
CA TYR A 180 -6.58 -4.24 7.70
C TYR A 180 -6.09 -4.37 6.25
N SER A 181 -5.16 -5.28 5.97
CA SER A 181 -4.51 -5.41 4.66
C SER A 181 -5.48 -5.69 3.50
N GLN A 182 -6.58 -6.39 3.77
CA GLN A 182 -7.55 -6.78 2.75
C GLN A 182 -8.74 -5.82 2.62
N ALA A 183 -8.79 -4.77 3.44
CA ALA A 183 -9.91 -3.83 3.45
C ALA A 183 -10.18 -3.15 2.09
N PRO A 184 -9.17 -2.73 1.30
CA PRO A 184 -9.44 -2.12 -0.01
C PRO A 184 -10.05 -3.08 -1.02
N LEU A 185 -9.63 -4.36 -1.04
CA LEU A 185 -10.16 -5.37 -1.94
C LEU A 185 -11.58 -5.78 -1.56
N LEU A 186 -11.83 -5.94 -0.26
CA LEU A 186 -13.15 -6.18 0.28
C LEU A 186 -14.11 -5.03 -0.03
N TYR A 187 -13.66 -3.80 0.18
CA TYR A 187 -14.45 -2.60 -0.13
C TYR A 187 -14.84 -2.58 -1.61
N ARG A 188 -13.88 -2.80 -2.52
CA ARG A 188 -14.15 -2.86 -3.96
C ARG A 188 -15.22 -3.88 -4.34
N ASP A 189 -15.12 -5.09 -3.81
CA ASP A 189 -16.06 -6.16 -4.17
C ASP A 189 -17.49 -5.92 -3.67
N GLN A 190 -17.65 -5.15 -2.61
CA GLN A 190 -18.95 -4.93 -1.96
C GLN A 190 -19.49 -3.51 -2.17
N GLN A 191 -18.73 -2.64 -2.81
CA GLN A 191 -19.13 -1.25 -3.06
C GLN A 191 -20.53 -1.13 -3.69
N PRO A 192 -20.90 -1.92 -4.73
CA PRO A 192 -22.24 -1.81 -5.33
C PRO A 192 -23.39 -2.07 -4.36
N ALA A 193 -23.19 -2.98 -3.38
CA ALA A 193 -24.22 -3.38 -2.43
C ALA A 193 -24.30 -2.51 -1.18
N PHE A 194 -23.19 -1.80 -0.84
CA PHE A 194 -23.06 -1.10 0.44
C PHE A 194 -22.52 0.33 0.28
N LEU A 195 -22.98 1.04 -0.75
CA LEU A 195 -22.67 2.46 -0.95
C LEU A 195 -23.08 3.30 0.26
N GLY A 196 -22.33 4.34 0.55
CA GLY A 196 -22.64 5.26 1.66
C GLY A 196 -22.27 4.79 3.07
N GLN A 197 -21.72 3.57 3.22
CA GLN A 197 -21.33 3.05 4.53
C GLN A 197 -20.01 3.65 5.04
N SER A 198 -19.89 3.79 6.37
CA SER A 198 -18.65 4.24 6.99
C SER A 198 -17.49 3.28 6.70
N MET A 199 -16.32 3.81 6.37
CA MET A 199 -15.09 3.04 6.13
C MET A 199 -14.64 2.23 7.35
N ARG A 200 -15.11 2.59 8.56
CA ARG A 200 -14.93 1.79 9.77
C ARG A 200 -15.49 0.36 9.62
N HIS A 201 -16.61 0.22 8.91
CA HIS A 201 -17.21 -1.09 8.65
C HIS A 201 -16.33 -1.94 7.72
N ALA A 202 -15.71 -1.34 6.69
CA ALA A 202 -14.77 -2.06 5.81
C ALA A 202 -13.57 -2.60 6.59
N LEU A 203 -13.02 -1.85 7.54
CA LEU A 203 -11.94 -2.30 8.42
C LEU A 203 -12.39 -3.44 9.35
N THR A 204 -13.61 -3.36 9.89
CA THR A 204 -14.18 -4.44 10.72
C THR A 204 -14.40 -5.70 9.90
N ALA A 205 -14.89 -5.58 8.67
CA ALA A 205 -15.04 -6.70 7.74
C ALA A 205 -13.68 -7.34 7.42
N SER A 206 -12.66 -6.52 7.12
CA SER A 206 -11.29 -7.02 6.89
C SER A 206 -10.75 -7.79 8.08
N ARG A 207 -10.92 -7.27 9.30
CA ARG A 207 -10.51 -7.96 10.52
C ARG A 207 -11.19 -9.33 10.68
N ARG A 208 -12.50 -9.41 10.38
CA ARG A 208 -13.25 -10.68 10.42
C ARG A 208 -12.80 -11.63 9.32
N PHE A 209 -12.64 -11.15 8.10
CA PHE A 209 -12.14 -11.92 6.96
C PHE A 209 -10.74 -12.51 7.23
N MET A 210 -9.84 -11.76 7.86
CA MET A 210 -8.48 -12.17 8.21
C MET A 210 -8.43 -13.06 9.46
N GLY A 211 -9.56 -13.30 10.13
CA GLY A 211 -9.66 -14.21 11.27
C GLY A 211 -9.15 -15.62 10.92
N GLY A 212 -8.13 -16.11 11.63
CA GLY A 212 -7.49 -17.41 11.38
C GLY A 212 -6.56 -17.49 10.17
N LYS A 213 -6.47 -16.44 9.33
CA LYS A 213 -5.67 -16.43 8.08
C LYS A 213 -4.43 -15.53 8.14
N LYS A 214 -4.26 -14.74 9.21
CA LYS A 214 -3.17 -13.76 9.34
C LYS A 214 -1.79 -14.39 9.18
N LEU A 215 -1.55 -15.54 9.84
CA LEU A 215 -0.26 -16.24 9.73
C LEU A 215 -0.04 -16.80 8.32
N SER A 216 -1.08 -17.32 7.66
CA SER A 216 -0.96 -17.79 6.28
C SER A 216 -0.65 -16.64 5.33
N PHE A 217 -1.29 -15.49 5.49
CA PHE A 217 -1.00 -14.28 4.74
C PHE A 217 0.44 -13.81 4.99
N PHE A 218 0.83 -13.72 6.26
CA PHE A 218 2.21 -13.35 6.61
C PHE A 218 3.24 -14.31 5.99
N THR A 219 3.01 -15.63 6.07
CA THR A 219 3.94 -16.60 5.49
C THR A 219 4.07 -16.43 3.97
N ILE A 220 2.95 -16.19 3.28
CA ILE A 220 2.96 -15.95 1.83
C ILE A 220 3.71 -14.66 1.51
N GLU A 221 3.38 -13.55 2.17
CA GLU A 221 4.05 -12.27 1.95
C GLU A 221 5.53 -12.34 2.32
N PHE A 222 5.88 -13.05 3.39
CA PHE A 222 7.27 -13.22 3.79
C PHE A 222 8.06 -14.03 2.75
N VAL A 223 7.54 -15.18 2.32
CA VAL A 223 8.27 -16.08 1.41
C VAL A 223 8.24 -15.59 -0.04
N VAL A 224 7.12 -15.03 -0.48
CA VAL A 224 6.94 -14.62 -1.88
C VAL A 224 7.40 -13.19 -2.12
N SER A 225 7.15 -12.27 -1.16
CA SER A 225 7.44 -10.85 -1.35
C SER A 225 8.74 -10.43 -0.65
N PHE A 226 8.82 -10.63 0.67
CA PHE A 226 9.91 -10.09 1.48
C PHE A 226 11.25 -10.82 1.27
N LEU A 227 11.26 -12.15 1.34
CA LEU A 227 12.49 -12.93 1.31
C LEU A 227 13.28 -12.78 0.00
N PRO A 228 12.68 -12.84 -1.21
CA PRO A 228 13.40 -12.60 -2.46
C PRO A 228 13.95 -11.17 -2.56
N MET A 229 13.19 -10.17 -2.11
CA MET A 229 13.65 -8.78 -2.10
C MET A 229 14.79 -8.56 -1.10
N LEU A 230 14.72 -9.21 0.07
CA LEU A 230 15.78 -9.16 1.07
C LEU A 230 17.08 -9.80 0.56
N VAL A 231 16.99 -10.98 -0.05
CA VAL A 231 18.17 -11.65 -0.64
C VAL A 231 18.78 -10.79 -1.74
N TRP A 232 17.97 -10.27 -2.66
CA TRP A 232 18.44 -9.37 -3.72
C TRP A 232 19.07 -8.11 -3.15
N GLY A 233 18.41 -7.48 -2.19
CA GLY A 233 18.90 -6.28 -1.51
C GLY A 233 20.19 -6.53 -0.73
N ALA A 234 20.34 -7.69 -0.07
CA ALA A 234 21.57 -8.05 0.64
C ALA A 234 22.75 -8.24 -0.32
N ILE A 235 22.53 -8.90 -1.46
CA ILE A 235 23.61 -9.12 -2.47
C ILE A 235 24.06 -7.77 -3.03
N PHE A 236 23.17 -7.01 -3.63
CA PHE A 236 23.56 -5.77 -4.34
C PHE A 236 23.79 -4.58 -3.39
N GLY A 237 23.13 -4.56 -2.23
CA GLY A 237 23.47 -3.67 -1.14
C GLY A 237 24.87 -3.93 -0.57
N GLY A 238 25.26 -5.22 -0.46
CA GLY A 238 26.63 -5.61 -0.11
C GLY A 238 27.65 -5.17 -1.15
N VAL A 239 27.35 -5.28 -2.45
CA VAL A 239 28.20 -4.76 -3.54
C VAL A 239 28.33 -3.23 -3.43
N ALA A 240 27.23 -2.53 -3.19
CA ALA A 240 27.26 -1.07 -3.01
C ALA A 240 28.07 -0.66 -1.78
N TYR A 241 27.89 -1.37 -0.66
CA TYR A 241 28.68 -1.14 0.55
C TYR A 241 30.17 -1.35 0.33
N TYR A 242 30.54 -2.44 -0.35
CA TYR A 242 31.94 -2.73 -0.72
C TYR A 242 32.53 -1.60 -1.59
N GLY A 243 31.78 -1.15 -2.62
CA GLY A 243 32.19 -0.04 -3.47
C GLY A 243 32.42 1.28 -2.68
N ASN A 244 31.56 1.56 -1.70
CA ASN A 244 31.72 2.70 -0.79
C ASN A 244 32.95 2.54 0.12
N TYR A 245 33.13 1.34 0.69
CA TYR A 245 34.26 1.05 1.59
C TYR A 245 35.62 1.15 0.88
N THR A 246 35.69 0.71 -0.38
CA THR A 246 36.93 0.79 -1.20
C THR A 246 37.07 2.12 -1.93
N ALA A 247 36.14 3.07 -1.73
CA ALA A 247 36.07 4.35 -2.46
C ALA A 247 35.96 4.22 -3.99
N ILE A 248 35.52 3.04 -4.48
CA ILE A 248 35.26 2.80 -5.91
C ILE A 248 33.79 3.13 -6.20
N TYR A 249 33.48 4.40 -6.35
CA TYR A 249 32.10 4.92 -6.49
C TYR A 249 31.32 4.27 -7.66
N PHE A 250 32.01 3.88 -8.74
CA PHE A 250 31.37 3.17 -9.85
C PHE A 250 30.71 1.86 -9.38
N ILE A 251 31.38 1.06 -8.56
CA ILE A 251 30.83 -0.20 -8.00
C ILE A 251 29.66 0.10 -7.07
N MET A 252 29.78 1.15 -6.24
CA MET A 252 28.72 1.60 -5.35
C MET A 252 27.44 1.94 -6.13
N TYR A 253 27.54 2.81 -7.12
CA TYR A 253 26.39 3.23 -7.91
C TYR A 253 25.81 2.11 -8.76
N ALA A 254 26.66 1.25 -9.37
CA ALA A 254 26.22 0.09 -10.12
C ALA A 254 25.42 -0.87 -9.21
N GLY A 255 25.91 -1.16 -8.00
CA GLY A 255 25.19 -1.99 -7.02
C GLY A 255 23.82 -1.41 -6.64
N LEU A 256 23.75 -0.10 -6.35
CA LEU A 256 22.50 0.58 -6.04
C LEU A 256 21.49 0.55 -7.19
N ILE A 257 21.95 0.80 -8.42
CA ILE A 257 21.10 0.79 -9.62
C ILE A 257 20.55 -0.62 -9.86
N ILE A 258 21.39 -1.65 -9.81
CA ILE A 258 20.96 -3.05 -10.02
C ILE A 258 20.00 -3.48 -8.91
N MET A 259 20.25 -3.10 -7.66
CA MET A 259 19.37 -3.36 -6.55
C MET A 259 17.99 -2.74 -6.79
N LEU A 260 17.93 -1.49 -7.20
CA LEU A 260 16.69 -0.76 -7.48
C LEU A 260 15.92 -1.36 -8.65
N LEU A 261 16.60 -1.67 -9.76
CA LEU A 261 15.97 -2.29 -10.93
C LEU A 261 15.37 -3.67 -10.59
N GLY A 262 16.04 -4.45 -9.75
CA GLY A 262 15.50 -5.74 -9.30
C GLY A 262 14.24 -5.58 -8.46
N PHE A 263 14.18 -4.60 -7.56
CA PHE A 263 12.97 -4.30 -6.78
C PHE A 263 11.81 -3.88 -7.69
N CYS A 264 12.06 -2.99 -8.64
CA CYS A 264 11.05 -2.56 -9.61
C CYS A 264 10.57 -3.71 -10.49
N ALA A 265 11.46 -4.57 -10.95
CA ALA A 265 11.11 -5.75 -11.73
C ALA A 265 10.30 -6.77 -10.91
N TYR A 266 10.54 -6.90 -9.62
CA TYR A 266 9.83 -7.83 -8.75
C TYR A 266 8.47 -7.32 -8.26
N ALA A 267 8.21 -6.03 -8.31
CA ALA A 267 6.97 -5.41 -7.83
C ALA A 267 5.67 -6.06 -8.38
N PRO A 268 5.57 -6.47 -9.67
CA PRO A 268 4.40 -7.17 -10.19
C PRO A 268 4.04 -8.45 -9.43
N VAL A 269 5.05 -9.19 -8.95
CA VAL A 269 4.87 -10.44 -8.19
C VAL A 269 4.23 -10.15 -6.83
N VAL A 270 4.66 -9.07 -6.18
CA VAL A 270 4.15 -8.65 -4.87
C VAL A 270 2.66 -8.27 -4.96
N TYR A 271 2.28 -7.44 -5.93
CA TYR A 271 0.87 -7.05 -6.11
C TYR A 271 -0.02 -8.25 -6.46
N LEU A 272 0.47 -9.13 -7.34
CA LEU A 272 -0.28 -10.34 -7.70
C LEU A 272 -0.43 -11.26 -6.49
N ALA A 273 0.59 -11.44 -5.65
CA ALA A 273 0.53 -12.29 -4.46
C ALA A 273 -0.56 -11.83 -3.49
N THR A 274 -0.64 -10.53 -3.23
CA THR A 274 -1.67 -9.93 -2.37
C THR A 274 -3.08 -10.13 -2.95
N ALA A 275 -3.28 -9.87 -4.25
CA ALA A 275 -4.57 -10.05 -4.93
C ALA A 275 -4.97 -11.54 -4.97
N GLN A 276 -4.04 -12.44 -5.26
CA GLN A 276 -4.28 -13.88 -5.33
C GLN A 276 -4.63 -14.45 -3.96
N PHE A 277 -3.94 -14.03 -2.90
CA PHE A 277 -4.31 -14.43 -1.54
C PHE A 277 -5.75 -14.07 -1.20
N TYR A 278 -6.16 -12.85 -1.55
CA TYR A 278 -7.53 -12.39 -1.34
C TYR A 278 -8.55 -13.29 -2.07
N GLU A 279 -8.40 -13.48 -3.38
CA GLU A 279 -9.32 -14.26 -4.19
C GLU A 279 -9.40 -15.75 -3.73
N GLN A 280 -8.29 -16.35 -3.37
CA GLN A 280 -8.27 -17.74 -2.87
C GLN A 280 -8.81 -17.86 -1.45
N SER A 281 -8.78 -16.81 -0.66
CA SER A 281 -9.27 -16.81 0.72
C SER A 281 -10.79 -16.63 0.81
N LYS A 282 -11.46 -16.12 -0.22
CA LYS A 282 -12.92 -15.93 -0.24
C LYS A 282 -13.70 -17.22 0.02
N PRO A 283 -13.48 -18.32 -0.73
CA PRO A 283 -14.24 -19.56 -0.54
C PRO A 283 -13.96 -20.25 0.80
N GLN A 284 -12.83 -19.94 1.41
CA GLN A 284 -12.37 -20.56 2.66
C GLN A 284 -12.70 -19.73 3.89
N SER A 285 -13.48 -18.66 3.74
CA SER A 285 -13.90 -17.87 4.88
C SER A 285 -14.91 -18.65 5.72
N PRO A 286 -14.68 -18.82 7.04
CA PRO A 286 -15.64 -19.48 7.92
C PRO A 286 -16.94 -18.68 8.08
N ILE A 287 -16.91 -17.44 7.69
CA ILE A 287 -18.07 -16.57 7.53
C ILE A 287 -18.13 -16.28 6.04
N SER A 288 -19.24 -16.60 5.36
CA SER A 288 -19.38 -16.21 3.96
C SER A 288 -19.06 -14.72 3.85
N VAL A 289 -18.42 -14.31 2.75
CA VAL A 289 -18.11 -12.89 2.54
C VAL A 289 -19.40 -12.08 2.67
N GLU A 290 -20.52 -12.60 2.17
CA GLU A 290 -21.86 -12.05 2.35
C GLU A 290 -22.26 -11.90 3.82
N ASP A 291 -22.16 -12.96 4.65
CA ASP A 291 -22.53 -12.88 6.07
C ASP A 291 -21.64 -11.90 6.85
N ALA A 292 -20.36 -11.82 6.52
CA ALA A 292 -19.47 -10.85 7.16
C ALA A 292 -19.87 -9.41 6.83
N PHE A 293 -20.34 -9.17 5.60
CA PHE A 293 -20.79 -7.86 5.15
C PHE A 293 -22.21 -7.55 5.60
N VAL A 294 -23.17 -8.46 5.45
CA VAL A 294 -24.56 -8.27 5.92
C VAL A 294 -24.62 -7.93 7.41
N LYS A 295 -23.74 -8.52 8.24
CA LYS A 295 -23.65 -8.19 9.67
C LYS A 295 -22.89 -6.91 9.98
N THR A 296 -22.09 -6.41 9.05
CA THR A 296 -21.19 -5.26 9.28
C THR A 296 -21.65 -4.02 8.54
N PHE A 297 -22.19 -4.20 7.34
CA PHE A 297 -22.75 -3.13 6.52
C PHE A 297 -24.29 -3.22 6.56
N LYS A 298 -24.94 -2.07 6.63
CA LYS A 298 -26.38 -1.98 6.45
C LYS A 298 -26.67 -1.96 4.96
N PRO A 299 -27.70 -2.70 4.48
CA PRO A 299 -28.16 -2.57 3.11
C PRO A 299 -28.54 -1.14 2.79
N VAL A 300 -28.36 -0.74 1.55
CA VAL A 300 -28.71 0.59 1.04
C VAL A 300 -30.17 0.98 1.36
N GLU A 301 -31.07 0.03 1.27
CA GLU A 301 -32.51 0.18 1.53
C GLU A 301 -32.84 0.59 2.97
N VAL A 302 -31.91 0.37 3.92
CA VAL A 302 -32.07 0.72 5.35
C VAL A 302 -31.50 2.12 5.64
N LEU A 303 -30.76 2.69 4.73
CA LEU A 303 -30.23 4.05 4.86
C LEU A 303 -31.29 5.03 4.37
N THR A 304 -31.84 5.82 5.28
CA THR A 304 -32.80 6.87 4.94
C THR A 304 -32.23 7.82 3.90
N GLY A 305 -32.91 7.97 2.82
CA GLY A 305 -32.84 8.66 1.55
C GLY A 305 -31.96 9.89 1.32
N GLU A 306 -31.42 10.55 2.33
CA GLU A 306 -30.66 11.79 2.13
C GLU A 306 -29.16 11.58 1.80
N ALA A 307 -28.66 10.37 1.91
CA ALA A 307 -27.24 10.05 1.60
C ALA A 307 -26.99 9.69 0.12
N TYR A 308 -27.95 9.90 -0.77
CA TYR A 308 -28.05 9.17 -2.02
C TYR A 308 -27.80 9.93 -3.31
N ASP A 309 -27.70 11.26 -3.30
CA ASP A 309 -27.36 12.00 -4.52
C ASP A 309 -25.94 11.68 -5.01
N ASP A 310 -25.04 11.33 -4.08
CA ASP A 310 -23.68 10.87 -4.43
C ASP A 310 -23.64 9.46 -5.04
N ALA A 311 -24.67 8.64 -4.80
CA ALA A 311 -24.73 7.27 -5.30
C ALA A 311 -25.13 7.20 -6.79
N ALA A 312 -25.84 8.18 -7.30
CA ALA A 312 -26.23 8.24 -8.70
C ALA A 312 -25.00 8.41 -9.61
N ASP A 313 -24.02 9.21 -9.18
CA ASP A 313 -22.77 9.41 -9.91
C ASP A 313 -21.85 8.18 -9.89
N GLU A 314 -21.93 7.34 -8.86
CA GLU A 314 -21.14 6.11 -8.75
C GLU A 314 -21.77 4.94 -9.53
N SER A 315 -23.09 4.89 -9.69
CA SER A 315 -23.76 3.83 -10.46
C SER A 315 -23.47 3.94 -11.98
N VAL A 316 -23.20 5.13 -12.47
CA VAL A 316 -22.79 5.36 -13.87
C VAL A 316 -21.39 4.79 -14.15
N ALA A 317 -20.55 4.67 -13.13
CA ALA A 317 -19.19 4.11 -13.27
C ALA A 317 -19.16 2.57 -13.37
N VAL A 318 -20.25 1.88 -13.04
CA VAL A 318 -20.35 0.40 -13.05
C VAL A 318 -20.88 -0.15 -14.37
N ASP A 319 -21.54 0.68 -15.19
CA ASP A 319 -22.23 0.21 -16.40
C ASP A 319 -21.33 0.09 -17.65
N ASP A 320 -20.04 0.42 -17.55
CA ASP A 320 -19.06 0.19 -18.62
C ASP A 320 -18.58 -1.29 -18.71
N SER A 321 -19.28 -2.24 -18.11
CA SER A 321 -19.02 -3.67 -18.25
C SER A 321 -19.77 -4.33 -19.41
N GLU A 322 -20.31 -3.56 -20.33
CA GLU A 322 -20.76 -4.16 -21.59
C GLU A 322 -19.57 -4.80 -22.30
N PRO A 323 -19.66 -6.08 -22.68
CA PRO A 323 -18.65 -6.71 -23.49
C PRO A 323 -18.57 -5.94 -24.80
N ILE A 324 -17.37 -5.45 -25.14
CA ILE A 324 -17.09 -4.95 -26.48
C ILE A 324 -17.35 -6.12 -27.42
N VAL A 325 -18.53 -6.15 -28.03
CA VAL A 325 -18.82 -6.99 -29.19
C VAL A 325 -18.00 -6.39 -30.31
N GLU A 326 -16.85 -6.98 -30.54
CA GLU A 326 -16.00 -6.72 -31.69
C GLU A 326 -16.77 -7.13 -32.94
N ASN A 327 -17.44 -6.17 -33.59
CA ASN A 327 -17.99 -6.37 -34.92
C ASN A 327 -16.85 -6.65 -35.87
N GLN A 328 -16.62 -7.93 -36.17
CA GLN A 328 -15.91 -8.35 -37.38
C GLN A 328 -16.70 -7.90 -38.60
N LYS A 329 -16.13 -7.01 -39.35
CA LYS A 329 -16.32 -6.87 -40.77
C LYS A 329 -14.97 -6.71 -41.44
#